data_f818186f7e4d354fd0e67057b98180a4
#
_entry.id   f818186f7e4d354fd0e67057b98180a4
#
_cell.length_a   1.000
_cell.length_b   1.000
_cell.length_c   1.000
_cell.angle_alpha   90.00
_cell.angle_beta   90.00
_cell.angle_gamma   90.00
#
_symmetry.space_group_name_H-M   'P 1'
#
loop_
_entity.id
_entity.type
_entity.pdbx_description
1 polymer ?
#
loop_
_entity_poly.entity_id
_entity_poly.type
_entity_poly.pdbx_seq_one_letter_code
_entity_poly.pdbx_strand_id
1 'polypeptide(L)' 'MDDVREKLRILLDYWIEHNSEHEEEFRDWADKVGSASAEVVQRLQKAATQMAAVSSELTKAKQALSKSKGRH' A
#
# COMPACT_ATOMS: atom_id res chain seq x y z
N MET A 1 19.10 -1.73 -18.97
CA MET A 1 18.57 -2.26 -19.01
C MET A 1 17.66 -2.78 -18.07
N ASP A 2 17.51 -3.93 -17.96
CA ASP A 2 16.48 -4.48 -17.19
C ASP A 2 16.76 -4.56 -15.73
N ASP A 3 17.96 -4.25 -15.34
CA ASP A 3 18.28 -4.21 -13.94
C ASP A 3 17.41 -3.30 -13.14
N VAL A 4 17.19 -2.09 -13.64
CA VAL A 4 16.37 -1.12 -12.93
C VAL A 4 14.93 -1.58 -12.89
N ARG A 5 14.44 -2.10 -14.00
CA ARG A 5 13.06 -2.58 -14.04
C ARG A 5 12.85 -3.74 -13.09
N GLU A 6 13.78 -4.65 -13.07
CA GLU A 6 13.67 -5.82 -12.23
C GLU A 6 13.70 -5.44 -10.76
N LYS A 7 14.60 -4.55 -10.41
CA LYS A 7 14.69 -4.08 -9.04
C LYS A 7 13.42 -3.35 -8.63
N LEU A 8 12.90 -2.52 -9.52
CA LEU A 8 11.70 -1.77 -9.21
C LEU A 8 10.51 -2.71 -9.03
N ARG A 9 10.42 -3.75 -9.85
CA ARG A 9 9.33 -4.69 -9.71
C ARG A 9 9.36 -5.37 -8.35
N ILE A 10 10.54 -5.75 -7.90
CA ILE A 10 10.68 -6.37 -6.59
C ILE A 10 10.30 -5.40 -5.49
N LEU A 11 10.74 -4.15 -5.62
CA LEU A 11 10.39 -3.13 -4.64
C LEU A 11 8.90 -2.85 -4.61
N LEU A 12 8.27 -2.80 -5.78
CA LEU A 12 6.84 -2.56 -5.83
C LEU A 12 6.07 -3.66 -5.12
N ASP A 13 6.45 -4.91 -5.34
CA ASP A 13 5.81 -6.01 -4.64
C ASP A 13 6.00 -5.89 -3.14
N TYR A 14 7.21 -5.55 -2.72
CA TYR A 14 7.51 -5.41 -1.31
C TYR A 14 6.70 -4.26 -0.69
N TRP A 15 6.66 -3.13 -1.35
CA TRP A 15 5.94 -1.98 -0.83
C TRP A 15 4.44 -2.24 -0.74
N ILE A 16 3.88 -2.90 -1.75
CA ILE A 16 2.45 -3.19 -1.76
C ILE A 16 2.11 -4.10 -0.59
N GLU A 17 2.89 -5.14 -0.39
CA GLU A 17 2.66 -6.06 0.69
C GLU A 17 2.85 -5.39 2.05
N HIS A 18 3.91 -4.60 2.18
CA HIS A 18 4.21 -3.92 3.43
C HIS A 18 3.11 -2.91 3.78
N ASN A 19 2.64 -2.18 2.79
CA ASN A 19 1.57 -1.21 3.01
C ASN A 19 0.26 -1.89 3.39
N SER A 20 0.01 -3.06 2.83
CA SER A 20 -1.18 -3.82 3.17
C SER A 20 -1.15 -4.26 4.63
N GLU A 21 0.02 -4.65 5.12
CA GLU A 21 0.18 -5.02 6.52
C GLU A 21 -0.07 -3.83 7.44
N HIS A 22 0.45 -2.67 7.08
CA HIS A 22 0.21 -1.47 7.87
C HIS A 22 -1.25 -1.07 7.85
N GLU A 23 -1.90 -1.22 6.70
CA GLU A 23 -3.32 -0.91 6.62
C GLU A 23 -4.11 -1.76 7.61
N GLU A 24 -3.81 -3.05 7.67
CA GLU A 24 -4.46 -3.94 8.61
C GLU A 24 -4.19 -3.55 10.04
N GLU A 25 -2.95 -3.21 10.34
CA GLU A 25 -2.56 -2.80 11.68
C GLU A 25 -3.34 -1.57 12.12
N PHE A 26 -3.45 -0.60 11.22
CA PHE A 26 -4.16 0.63 11.55
C PHE A 26 -5.62 0.33 11.87
N ARG A 27 -6.25 -0.56 11.11
CA ARG A 27 -7.65 -0.90 11.36
C ARG A 27 -7.81 -1.69 12.64
N ASP A 28 -6.88 -2.59 12.91
CA ASP A 28 -6.92 -3.38 14.16
C ASP A 28 -6.82 -2.47 15.37
N TRP A 29 -5.91 -1.50 15.31
CA TRP A 29 -5.74 -0.59 16.42
C TRP A 29 -6.94 0.34 16.57
N ALA A 30 -7.56 0.73 15.46
CA ALA A 30 -8.79 1.51 15.54
C ALA A 30 -9.85 0.73 16.31
N ASP A 31 -9.95 -0.57 16.03
CA ASP A 31 -10.91 -1.41 16.75
C ASP A 31 -10.56 -1.51 18.22
N LYS A 32 -9.28 -1.66 18.54
CA LYS A 32 -8.86 -1.78 19.94
C LYS A 32 -9.08 -0.52 20.72
N VAL A 33 -8.88 0.63 20.10
CA VAL A 33 -9.13 1.91 20.77
C VAL A 33 -10.62 2.07 21.02
N GLY A 34 -11.42 1.71 20.02
CA GLY A 34 -12.87 1.71 20.16
C GLY A 34 -13.41 3.01 20.70
N SER A 35 -14.21 2.91 21.74
CA SER A 35 -14.90 4.08 22.27
C SER A 35 -14.01 4.96 23.13
N ALA A 36 -12.76 4.57 23.37
CA ALA A 36 -11.87 5.38 24.21
C ALA A 36 -11.56 6.73 23.57
N SER A 37 -11.46 6.79 22.26
CA SER A 37 -11.21 8.06 21.58
C SER A 37 -11.71 7.98 20.15
N ALA A 38 -12.83 8.64 19.91
CA ALA A 38 -13.42 8.66 18.57
C ALA A 38 -12.49 9.32 17.58
N GLU A 39 -11.76 10.32 18.00
CA GLU A 39 -10.87 11.02 17.10
C GLU A 39 -9.69 10.14 16.68
N VAL A 40 -9.13 9.41 17.61
CA VAL A 40 -8.01 8.52 17.29
C VAL A 40 -8.49 7.42 16.32
N VAL A 41 -9.67 6.86 16.58
CA VAL A 41 -10.22 5.84 15.69
C VAL A 41 -10.38 6.41 14.29
N GLN A 42 -10.94 7.59 14.18
CA GLN A 42 -11.17 8.21 12.89
C GLN A 42 -9.86 8.44 12.13
N ARG A 43 -8.83 8.90 12.84
CA ARG A 43 -7.54 9.14 12.21
C ARG A 43 -6.88 7.84 11.75
N LEU A 44 -6.99 6.79 12.56
CA LEU A 44 -6.43 5.50 12.17
C LEU A 44 -7.14 4.94 10.96
N GLN A 45 -8.46 5.06 10.91
CA GLN A 45 -9.20 4.58 9.76
C GLN A 45 -8.86 5.37 8.50
N LYS A 46 -8.66 6.67 8.66
CA LYS A 46 -8.26 7.49 7.53
C LYS A 46 -6.88 7.10 7.04
N ALA A 47 -5.96 6.85 7.98
CA ALA A 47 -4.62 6.41 7.60
C ALA A 47 -4.67 5.09 6.84
N ALA A 48 -5.52 4.17 7.28
CA ALA A 48 -5.67 2.90 6.59
C ALA A 48 -6.18 3.11 5.17
N THR A 49 -7.15 3.99 5.02
CA THR A 49 -7.71 4.28 3.71
C THR A 49 -6.67 4.88 2.79
N GLN A 50 -5.84 5.78 3.31
CA GLN A 50 -4.79 6.38 2.51
C GLN A 50 -3.72 5.36 2.13
N MET A 51 -3.45 4.43 3.03
CA MET A 51 -2.50 3.36 2.73
C MET A 51 -3.02 2.49 1.60
N ALA A 52 -4.32 2.21 1.60
CA ALA A 52 -4.92 1.44 0.52
C ALA A 52 -4.82 2.19 -0.81
N ALA A 53 -4.98 3.52 -0.77
CA ALA A 53 -4.86 4.32 -1.97
C ALA A 53 -3.45 4.29 -2.52
N VAL A 54 -2.46 4.34 -1.64
CA VAL A 54 -1.06 4.25 -2.06
C VAL A 54 -0.82 2.90 -2.72
N SER A 55 -1.30 1.83 -2.11
CA SER A 55 -1.12 0.49 -2.66
C SER A 55 -1.77 0.36 -4.04
N SER A 56 -2.91 1.01 -4.21
CA SER A 56 -3.59 0.99 -5.51
C SER A 56 -2.73 1.66 -6.58
N GLU A 57 -2.13 2.80 -6.24
CA GLU A 57 -1.26 3.48 -7.19
C GLU A 57 -0.02 2.66 -7.50
N LEU A 58 0.55 2.01 -6.49
CA LEU A 58 1.73 1.18 -6.70
C LEU A 58 1.39 -0.03 -7.57
N THR A 59 0.19 -0.57 -7.41
CA THR A 59 -0.27 -1.67 -8.26
C THR A 59 -0.38 -1.22 -9.71
N LYS A 60 -0.87 -0.02 -9.92
CA LYS A 60 -0.95 0.52 -11.27
C LYS A 60 0.43 0.74 -11.86
N ALA A 61 1.36 1.18 -11.03
CA ALA A 61 2.74 1.35 -11.48
C ALA A 61 3.33 0.01 -11.90
N LYS A 62 3.03 -1.03 -11.13
CA LYS A 62 3.52 -2.36 -11.44
C LYS A 62 2.94 -2.85 -12.76
N GLN A 63 1.66 -2.60 -12.98
CA GLN A 63 1.02 -2.97 -14.23
C GLN A 63 1.62 -2.23 -15.41
N ALA A 64 1.88 -0.94 -15.24
CA ALA A 64 2.49 -0.15 -16.29
C ALA A 64 3.89 -0.65 -16.61
N LEU A 65 4.62 -1.04 -15.57
CA LEU A 65 5.95 -1.55 -15.76
C LEU A 65 5.94 -2.85 -16.57
N SER A 66 4.98 -3.71 -16.29
CA SER A 66 4.82 -4.95 -17.02
C SER A 66 4.49 -4.71 -18.48
N LYS A 67 3.59 -3.78 -18.73
CA LYS A 67 3.24 -3.46 -20.10
C LYS A 67 4.41 -2.89 -20.86
N SER A 68 5.12 -1.99 -20.23
CA SER A 68 6.26 -1.37 -20.83
C SER A 68 7.28 -2.41 -21.23
N LYS A 69 7.45 -3.40 -20.38
CA LYS A 69 8.38 -4.44 -20.65
C LYS A 69 7.99 -5.26 -21.86
N GLY A 70 6.73 -5.43 -22.07
CA GLY A 70 6.26 -6.26 -23.15
C GLY A 70 6.29 -5.63 -24.49
N ARG A 71 6.64 -4.33 -24.58
CA ARG A 71 6.62 -3.79 -25.81
C ARG A 71 7.89 -3.82 -26.43
N HIS A 72 8.19 -3.85 -27.29
CA HIS A 72 9.35 -3.74 -27.92
C HIS A 72 9.43 -4.42 -29.06
#